data_ed7a641389df503c71ca97ac560b7833
#
_entry.id   ed7a641389df503c71ca97ac560b7833
#
_cell.length_a   1.000
_cell.length_b   1.000
_cell.length_c   1.000
_cell.angle_alpha   90.00
_cell.angle_beta   90.00
_cell.angle_gamma   90.00
#
_symmetry.space_group_name_H-M   'P 1'
#
loop_
_entity.id
_entity.type
_entity.pdbx_description
1 polymer ?
#
loop_
_entity_poly.entity_id
_entity_poly.type
_entity_poly.pdbx_seq_one_letter_code
_entity_poly.pdbx_strand_id
1 'polypeptide(L)'
;RFREQENIVLFKGEKNTEENVGIAGGWVKDPVVGMNQWCVTYDFASLYPTTQRQFYIAPETFVGVQDEKNKDKCTNGRPIDLEKHVLCVNGVVFEKRKSPTLIMLEDVYADRKKAKKVMMQKKEDLKKVLDEIKKLEAEI
;
A
#
# COMPACT_ATOMS: atom_id res chain seq x y z
N ARG A 1 10.69 -18.57 2.51
CA ARG A 1 11.78 -17.77 1.93
C ARG A 1 12.23 -16.66 2.87
N PHE A 2 11.31 -15.82 3.35
CA PHE A 2 11.61 -14.71 4.27
C PHE A 2 12.06 -15.15 5.66
N ARG A 3 11.42 -16.21 6.21
CA ARG A 3 11.80 -16.85 7.48
C ARG A 3 13.24 -17.39 7.50
N GLU A 4 13.65 -17.94 6.36
CA GLU A 4 14.96 -18.57 6.21
C GLU A 4 16.09 -17.54 6.08
N GLN A 5 15.80 -16.38 5.47
CA GLN A 5 16.81 -15.34 5.23
C GLN A 5 17.10 -14.47 6.46
N GLU A 6 16.08 -14.22 7.31
CA GLU A 6 16.18 -13.25 8.42
C GLU A 6 16.02 -13.89 9.80
N ASN A 7 15.89 -15.21 9.90
CA ASN A 7 15.63 -15.94 11.16
C ASN A 7 14.44 -15.39 11.96
N ILE A 8 13.42 -14.87 11.27
CA ILE A 8 12.26 -14.24 11.89
C ILE A 8 11.21 -15.29 12.23
N VAL A 9 10.81 -15.35 13.48
CA VAL A 9 9.69 -16.17 13.94
C VAL A 9 8.42 -15.32 13.88
N LEU A 10 7.52 -15.67 12.97
CA LEU A 10 6.19 -15.08 12.93
C LEU A 10 5.29 -15.85 13.89
N PHE A 11 4.87 -15.20 14.98
CA PHE A 11 3.88 -15.76 15.88
C PHE A 11 2.51 -15.71 15.22
N LYS A 12 1.77 -16.83 15.30
CA LYS A 12 0.37 -16.86 14.94
C LYS A 12 -0.38 -16.10 16.03
N GLY A 13 -0.92 -14.93 15.69
CA GLY A 13 -1.76 -14.17 16.62
C GLY A 13 -2.94 -15.01 17.11
N GLU A 14 -3.29 -14.89 18.38
CA GLU A 14 -4.52 -15.45 18.89
C GLU A 14 -5.69 -14.83 18.11
N LYS A 15 -6.65 -15.68 17.73
CA LYS A 15 -7.88 -15.17 17.13
C LYS A 15 -8.63 -14.44 18.25
N ASN A 16 -8.59 -13.13 18.21
CA ASN A 16 -9.51 -12.34 19.05
C ASN A 16 -10.91 -12.71 18.60
N THR A 17 -11.63 -13.40 19.49
CA THR A 17 -13.06 -13.71 19.37
C THR A 17 -13.93 -12.52 19.74
N GLU A 18 -13.34 -11.36 19.97
CA GLU A 18 -14.09 -10.13 20.16
C GLU A 18 -14.77 -9.74 18.84
N GLU A 19 -16.02 -9.39 18.95
CA GLU A 19 -16.95 -9.06 17.87
C GLU A 19 -16.26 -8.24 16.79
N ASN A 20 -16.47 -8.61 15.50
CA ASN A 20 -16.01 -7.87 14.34
C ASN A 20 -16.48 -6.40 14.43
N VAL A 21 -15.72 -5.57 15.09
CA VAL A 21 -15.86 -4.12 14.95
C VAL A 21 -15.49 -3.83 13.50
N GLY A 22 -16.50 -3.66 12.66
CA GLY A 22 -16.32 -3.38 11.25
C GLY A 22 -15.41 -2.15 11.11
N ILE A 23 -14.27 -2.32 10.47
CA ILE A 23 -13.40 -1.20 10.13
C ILE A 23 -14.20 -0.30 9.19
N ALA A 24 -14.43 0.95 9.60
CA ALA A 24 -15.06 1.94 8.74
C ALA A 24 -14.27 2.05 7.43
N GLY A 25 -14.95 1.89 6.31
CA GLY A 25 -14.35 2.05 4.98
C GLY A 25 -13.84 3.48 4.77
N GLY A 26 -13.09 3.70 3.68
CA GLY A 26 -12.63 5.03 3.30
C GLY A 26 -13.82 5.98 3.05
N TRP A 27 -13.67 7.24 3.43
CA TRP A 27 -14.65 8.26 3.11
C TRP A 27 -14.74 8.46 1.59
N VAL A 28 -15.96 8.47 1.07
CA VAL A 28 -16.25 8.74 -0.34
C VAL A 28 -17.07 10.02 -0.41
N LYS A 29 -16.55 11.01 -1.14
CA LYS A 29 -17.27 12.25 -1.38
C LYS A 29 -18.46 12.02 -2.31
N ASP A 30 -19.59 12.63 -2.00
CA ASP A 30 -20.76 12.59 -2.88
C ASP A 30 -20.43 13.19 -4.27
N PRO A 31 -20.90 12.56 -5.35
CA PRO A 31 -20.65 13.06 -6.69
C PRO A 31 -21.40 14.38 -6.94
N VAL A 32 -20.75 15.29 -7.66
CA VAL A 32 -21.44 16.49 -8.17
C VAL A 32 -22.31 16.07 -9.34
N VAL A 33 -23.62 16.09 -9.15
CA VAL A 33 -24.60 15.70 -10.17
C VAL A 33 -24.69 16.77 -11.24
N GLY A 34 -24.65 16.35 -12.51
CA GLY A 34 -24.77 17.25 -13.67
C GLY A 34 -23.73 16.98 -14.75
N MET A 35 -23.78 17.78 -15.80
CA MET A 35 -22.81 17.73 -16.89
C MET A 35 -21.57 18.55 -16.48
N ASN A 36 -20.45 17.87 -16.28
CA ASN A 36 -19.18 18.50 -15.93
C ASN A 36 -18.26 18.53 -17.15
N GLN A 37 -17.74 19.70 -17.49
CA GLN A 37 -16.76 19.88 -18.56
C GLN A 37 -15.34 19.74 -18.01
N TRP A 38 -14.40 19.28 -18.83
CA TRP A 38 -12.98 19.17 -18.49
C TRP A 38 -12.67 18.28 -17.28
N CYS A 39 -13.32 17.12 -17.20
CA CYS A 39 -13.02 16.14 -16.14
C CYS A 39 -11.68 15.45 -16.38
N VAL A 40 -10.80 15.53 -15.37
CA VAL A 40 -9.52 14.81 -15.37
C VAL A 40 -9.50 13.88 -14.15
N THR A 41 -9.19 12.62 -14.39
CA THR A 41 -9.10 11.61 -13.33
C THR A 41 -7.65 11.34 -12.95
N TYR A 42 -7.34 11.48 -11.67
CA TYR A 42 -6.05 11.10 -11.11
C TYR A 42 -6.23 9.94 -10.14
N ASP A 43 -5.32 9.00 -10.16
CA ASP A 43 -5.28 7.87 -9.24
C ASP A 43 -3.87 7.63 -8.72
N PHE A 44 -3.77 7.24 -7.45
CA PHE A 44 -2.48 6.91 -6.85
C PHE A 44 -2.06 5.48 -7.21
N ALA A 45 -0.88 5.34 -7.78
CA ALA A 45 -0.32 4.02 -8.10
C ALA A 45 -0.06 3.22 -6.82
N SER A 46 -0.94 2.26 -6.51
CA SER A 46 -0.81 1.38 -5.33
C SER A 46 -0.67 2.17 -4.02
N LEU A 47 -1.66 3.01 -3.69
CA LEU A 47 -1.64 3.96 -2.57
C LEU A 47 -1.11 3.33 -1.26
N TYR A 48 -1.72 2.24 -0.77
CA TYR A 48 -1.32 1.63 0.50
C TYR A 48 0.14 1.16 0.55
N PRO A 49 0.62 0.32 -0.39
CA PRO A 49 2.02 -0.10 -0.41
C PRO A 49 3.00 1.06 -0.55
N THR A 50 2.65 2.08 -1.34
CA THR A 50 3.50 3.25 -1.53
C THR A 50 3.60 4.07 -0.24
N THR A 51 2.47 4.31 0.42
CA THR A 51 2.43 5.04 1.70
C THR A 51 3.19 4.30 2.79
N GLN A 52 2.98 2.97 2.91
CA GLN A 52 3.72 2.15 3.90
C GLN A 52 5.24 2.23 3.70
N ARG A 53 5.70 2.17 2.46
CA ARG A 53 7.13 2.27 2.14
C ARG A 53 7.68 3.68 2.39
N GLN A 54 6.94 4.71 2.03
CA GLN A 54 7.35 6.10 2.15
C GLN A 54 7.46 6.55 3.62
N PHE A 55 6.53 6.09 4.44
CA PHE A 55 6.47 6.47 5.86
C PHE A 55 6.99 5.38 6.79
N TYR A 56 7.61 4.33 6.26
CA TYR A 56 8.17 3.21 7.03
C TYR A 56 7.15 2.53 7.95
N ILE A 57 5.89 2.45 7.52
CA ILE A 57 4.79 1.90 8.32
C ILE A 57 4.87 0.37 8.34
N ALA A 58 5.42 -0.17 9.40
CA ALA A 58 5.51 -1.60 9.67
C ALA A 58 5.50 -1.85 11.19
N PRO A 59 5.06 -3.03 11.64
CA PRO A 59 5.09 -3.35 13.07
C PRO A 59 6.48 -3.23 13.69
N GLU A 60 7.52 -3.60 12.94
CA GLU A 60 8.91 -3.63 13.42
C GLU A 60 9.55 -2.24 13.51
N THR A 61 8.97 -1.26 12.84
CA THR A 61 9.45 0.13 12.83
C THR A 61 8.64 1.02 13.78
N PHE A 62 7.61 0.49 14.40
CA PHE A 62 6.77 1.23 15.34
C PHE A 62 7.56 1.65 16.59
N VAL A 63 7.60 2.95 16.87
CA VAL A 63 8.28 3.53 18.05
C VAL A 63 7.30 3.83 19.16
N GLY A 64 6.18 4.43 18.82
CA GLY A 64 5.14 4.84 19.77
C GLY A 64 4.19 5.87 19.20
N VAL A 65 3.39 6.47 20.05
CA VAL A 65 2.50 7.58 19.72
C VAL A 65 3.02 8.83 20.41
N GLN A 66 3.03 9.97 19.72
CA GLN A 66 3.44 11.25 20.25
C GLN A 66 2.61 11.61 21.48
N ASP A 67 3.26 12.13 22.52
CA ASP A 67 2.57 12.61 23.71
C ASP A 67 1.93 13.98 23.44
N GLU A 68 0.68 14.14 23.79
CA GLU A 68 -0.05 15.42 23.64
C GLU A 68 0.56 16.56 24.46
N LYS A 69 1.12 16.25 25.65
CA LYS A 69 1.72 17.21 26.56
C LYS A 69 3.17 17.53 26.23
N ASN A 70 3.91 16.56 25.70
CA ASN A 70 5.30 16.71 25.32
C ASN A 70 5.54 16.19 23.91
N LYS A 71 5.48 17.08 22.93
CA LYS A 71 5.59 16.76 21.51
C LYS A 71 6.95 16.19 21.08
N ASP A 72 7.96 16.34 21.91
CA ASP A 72 9.31 15.82 21.64
C ASP A 72 9.49 14.35 22.09
N LYS A 73 8.46 13.77 22.70
CA LYS A 73 8.49 12.39 23.20
C LYS A 73 7.24 11.62 22.81
N CYS A 74 7.38 10.30 22.77
CA CYS A 74 6.25 9.40 22.70
C CYS A 74 5.64 9.17 24.10
N THR A 75 4.39 8.71 24.15
CA THR A 75 3.69 8.32 25.39
C THR A 75 4.46 7.28 26.22
N ASN A 76 5.30 6.46 25.57
CA ASN A 76 6.19 5.49 26.23
C ASN A 76 7.53 6.10 26.72
N GLY A 77 7.69 7.43 26.70
CA GLY A 77 8.88 8.15 27.14
C GLY A 77 10.04 8.19 26.13
N ARG A 78 9.94 7.54 24.97
CA ARG A 78 10.98 7.58 23.95
C ARG A 78 11.06 8.94 23.29
N PRO A 79 12.26 9.51 23.09
CA PRO A 79 12.40 10.78 22.39
C PRO A 79 12.08 10.63 20.89
N ILE A 80 11.50 11.67 20.29
CA ILE A 80 11.21 11.73 18.87
C ILE A 80 12.34 12.54 18.21
N ASP A 81 13.08 11.89 17.32
CA ASP A 81 14.14 12.48 16.51
C ASP A 81 13.68 12.47 15.05
N LEU A 82 13.33 13.60 14.49
CA LEU A 82 12.81 13.71 13.12
C LEU A 82 13.82 13.33 12.03
N GLU A 83 15.12 13.26 12.35
CA GLU A 83 16.11 12.74 11.41
C GLU A 83 15.98 11.23 11.27
N LYS A 84 15.72 10.53 12.38
CA LYS A 84 15.63 9.05 12.45
C LYS A 84 14.20 8.53 12.41
N HIS A 85 13.22 9.36 12.72
CA HIS A 85 11.82 8.97 12.82
C HIS A 85 10.95 9.71 11.81
N VAL A 86 9.83 9.09 11.47
CA VAL A 86 8.72 9.69 10.74
C VAL A 86 7.55 9.84 11.68
N LEU A 87 7.04 11.05 11.81
CA LEU A 87 5.82 11.34 12.55
C LEU A 87 4.64 11.39 11.56
N CYS A 88 3.68 10.51 11.74
CA CYS A 88 2.45 10.52 10.97
C CYS A 88 1.44 11.54 11.50
N VAL A 89 0.48 11.96 10.66
CA VAL A 89 -0.53 12.97 11.02
C VAL A 89 -1.37 12.58 12.24
N ASN A 90 -1.57 11.29 12.45
CA ASN A 90 -2.29 10.74 13.61
C ASN A 90 -1.42 10.60 14.88
N GLY A 91 -0.22 11.19 14.88
CA GLY A 91 0.70 11.16 16.01
C GLY A 91 1.52 9.86 16.14
N VAL A 92 1.35 8.89 15.25
CA VAL A 92 2.13 7.66 15.30
C VAL A 92 3.53 7.89 14.76
N VAL A 93 4.54 7.34 15.44
CA VAL A 93 5.95 7.50 15.13
C VAL A 93 6.55 6.17 14.67
N PHE A 94 7.24 6.21 13.53
CA PHE A 94 7.95 5.08 12.94
C PHE A 94 9.44 5.40 12.77
N GLU A 95 10.29 4.40 12.91
CA GLU A 95 11.73 4.51 12.67
C GLU A 95 12.06 4.41 11.18
N LYS A 96 12.89 5.31 10.65
CA LYS A 96 13.38 5.30 9.26
C LYS A 96 14.39 4.18 9.05
N ARG A 97 13.95 2.94 9.10
CA ARG A 97 14.79 1.78 8.77
C ARG A 97 14.06 0.79 7.89
N LYS A 98 14.81 0.06 7.08
CA LYS A 98 14.26 -1.05 6.32
C LYS A 98 13.91 -2.18 7.28
N SER A 99 12.66 -2.60 7.25
CA SER A 99 12.18 -3.77 7.99
C SER A 99 11.89 -4.92 7.03
N PRO A 100 11.84 -6.16 7.54
CA PRO A 100 11.45 -7.32 6.75
C PRO A 100 10.13 -7.14 5.98
N THR A 101 9.13 -6.56 6.65
CA THR A 101 7.83 -6.28 6.04
C THR A 101 7.93 -5.31 4.87
N LEU A 102 8.74 -4.25 4.99
CA LEU A 102 8.92 -3.27 3.92
C LEU A 102 9.71 -3.84 2.74
N ILE A 103 10.72 -4.69 3.00
CA ILE A 103 11.48 -5.37 1.94
C ILE A 103 10.55 -6.31 1.16
N MET A 104 9.73 -7.10 1.86
CA MET A 104 8.74 -7.97 1.22
C MET A 104 7.76 -7.18 0.36
N LEU A 105 7.30 -6.02 0.84
CA LEU A 105 6.43 -5.12 0.08
C LEU A 105 7.11 -4.59 -1.20
N GLU A 106 8.39 -4.26 -1.14
CA GLU A 106 9.18 -3.84 -2.30
C GLU A 106 9.26 -4.94 -3.35
N ASP A 107 9.55 -6.17 -2.93
CA ASP A 107 9.65 -7.33 -3.82
C ASP A 107 8.31 -7.64 -4.49
N VAL A 108 7.24 -7.73 -3.71
CA VAL A 108 5.88 -7.98 -4.22
C VAL A 108 5.43 -6.87 -5.19
N TYR A 109 5.75 -5.62 -4.88
CA TYR A 109 5.43 -4.50 -5.76
C TYR A 109 6.20 -4.57 -7.09
N ALA A 110 7.49 -4.93 -7.05
CA ALA A 110 8.32 -5.12 -8.24
C ALA A 110 7.78 -6.25 -9.13
N ASP A 111 7.41 -7.38 -8.52
CA ASP A 111 6.85 -8.52 -9.24
C ASP A 111 5.47 -8.20 -9.83
N ARG A 112 4.61 -7.49 -9.09
CA ARG A 112 3.34 -6.99 -9.63
C ARG A 112 3.55 -6.10 -10.85
N LYS A 113 4.55 -5.21 -10.82
CA LYS A 113 4.86 -4.32 -11.95
C LYS A 113 5.29 -5.11 -13.19
N LYS A 114 6.13 -6.15 -13.02
CA LYS A 114 6.52 -7.06 -14.10
C LYS A 114 5.32 -7.80 -14.67
N ALA A 115 4.51 -8.42 -13.82
CA ALA A 115 3.33 -9.16 -14.22
C ALA A 115 2.30 -8.28 -14.95
N LYS A 116 2.09 -7.03 -14.47
CA LYS A 116 1.20 -6.06 -15.13
C LYS A 116 1.71 -5.72 -16.55
N LYS A 117 3.02 -5.56 -16.73
CA LYS A 117 3.61 -5.29 -18.05
C LYS A 117 3.35 -6.45 -19.03
N VAL A 118 3.59 -7.69 -18.59
CA VAL A 118 3.32 -8.89 -19.39
C VAL A 118 1.83 -9.01 -19.72
N MET A 119 0.97 -8.77 -18.74
CA MET A 119 -0.49 -8.80 -18.95
C MET A 119 -0.93 -7.76 -20.00
N MET A 120 -0.39 -6.55 -19.97
CA MET A 120 -0.73 -5.51 -20.96
C MET A 120 -0.29 -5.95 -22.36
N GLN A 121 0.91 -6.49 -22.50
CA GLN A 121 1.41 -6.98 -23.79
C GLN A 121 0.54 -8.11 -24.35
N LYS A 122 0.15 -9.07 -23.49
CA LYS A 122 -0.75 -10.18 -23.90
C LYS A 122 -2.15 -9.68 -24.29
N LYS A 123 -2.65 -8.63 -23.66
CA LYS A 123 -3.92 -8.01 -24.06
C LYS A 123 -3.85 -7.35 -25.45
N GLU A 124 -2.74 -6.71 -25.76
CA GLU A 124 -2.51 -6.14 -27.10
C GLU A 124 -2.41 -7.22 -28.17
N ASP A 125 -1.67 -8.31 -27.90
CA ASP A 125 -1.57 -9.46 -28.78
C ASP A 125 -2.94 -10.09 -29.06
N LEU A 126 -3.72 -10.30 -27.98
CA LEU A 126 -5.08 -10.82 -28.08
C LEU A 126 -5.98 -9.91 -28.94
N LYS A 127 -5.87 -8.60 -28.77
CA LYS A 127 -6.64 -7.64 -29.56
C LYS A 127 -6.31 -7.76 -31.04
N LYS A 128 -5.03 -7.88 -31.41
CA LYS A 128 -4.60 -8.06 -32.81
C LYS A 128 -5.20 -9.34 -33.42
N VAL A 129 -5.15 -10.46 -32.69
CA VAL A 129 -5.71 -11.73 -33.16
C VAL A 129 -7.24 -11.62 -33.34
N LEU A 130 -7.95 -10.97 -32.42
CA LEU A 130 -9.39 -10.75 -32.54
C LEU A 130 -9.74 -9.86 -33.75
N ASP A 131 -8.93 -8.85 -34.03
CA ASP A 131 -9.14 -7.97 -35.20
C ASP A 131 -8.86 -8.72 -36.52
N GLU A 132 -7.89 -9.65 -36.55
CA GLU A 132 -7.65 -10.53 -37.70
C GLU A 132 -8.81 -11.53 -37.92
N ILE A 133 -9.32 -12.14 -36.86
CA ILE A 133 -10.49 -13.04 -36.96
C ILE A 133 -11.69 -12.31 -37.55
N LYS A 134 -11.99 -11.09 -37.07
CA LYS A 134 -13.11 -10.29 -37.60
C LYS A 134 -12.94 -9.93 -39.07
N LYS A 135 -11.71 -9.69 -39.54
CA LYS A 135 -11.46 -9.45 -40.97
C LYS A 135 -11.71 -10.68 -41.80
N LEU A 136 -11.24 -11.85 -41.36
CA LEU A 136 -11.47 -13.12 -42.06
C LEU A 136 -12.95 -13.51 -42.08
N GLU A 137 -13.69 -13.27 -41.00
CA GLU A 137 -15.15 -13.48 -40.95
C GLU A 137 -15.92 -12.57 -41.90
N ALA A 138 -15.42 -11.37 -42.19
CA ALA A 138 -16.05 -10.43 -43.11
C ALA A 138 -15.71 -10.73 -44.58
N GLU A 139 -14.70 -11.53 -44.87
CA GLU A 139 -14.31 -11.97 -46.22
C GLU A 139 -15.05 -13.26 -46.67
N ILE A 140 -15.75 -13.96 -45.76
CA ILE A 140 -16.57 -15.14 -46.02
C ILE A 140 -18.02 -14.73 -46.28
#